data_aef4a2215cc812455d92279583abc32a
#
_entry.id   aef4a2215cc812455d92279583abc32a
#
_cell.length_a   1.000
_cell.length_b   1.000
_cell.length_c   1.000
_cell.angle_alpha   90.00
_cell.angle_beta   90.00
_cell.angle_gamma   90.00
#
_symmetry.space_group_name_H-M   'P 1'
#
loop_
_entity.id
_entity.type
_entity.pdbx_description
1 polymer ?
#
loop_
_entity_poly.entity_id
_entity_poly.type
_entity_poly.pdbx_seq_one_letter_code
_entity_poly.pdbx_strand_id
1 'polypeptide(L)'
;MQDDLIKTLGSFVDSLTPKQKQVIEKRYGLSGEDPMTLEMIGEEQGVTRERIRQIEEVALSSLRKNISVLTEVIDSIKYSLDLLGGIRQEKKLLEELSNSLVEDPINFFKNEKMASQLQNHIWFLLDLAPYFCYLLEKKNNHSAWYRNEEVLKKFDKITAFIKRELTKKGKPLQLDEYHDLIHKTMKEFGIKNENVLLSFLELSKEFDFNPFGEFGLTNWSLIHPESVNTKAYLVLSKKKQPLHFEEITKLINKSGFDTKEAQASTVHNELIKDDKFVLIGRGLYALKEWGYKPGTVKDVLVEMLKKIGPKTYRELVEEMKKHRIVKDTTILINLQDKKLFKKLSDGRYALAK
;
A
#
# COMPACT_ATOMS: atom_id res chain seq x y z
N MET A 1 35.31 -2.65 3.68
CA MET A 1 34.64 -1.31 3.48
C MET A 1 33.82 -0.89 4.70
N GLN A 2 32.89 -1.72 5.22
CA GLN A 2 32.09 -1.32 6.40
C GLN A 2 32.97 -1.01 7.64
N ASP A 3 33.93 -1.87 7.98
CA ASP A 3 34.85 -1.66 9.12
C ASP A 3 35.70 -0.41 8.94
N ASP A 4 36.05 -0.08 7.70
CA ASP A 4 36.80 1.14 7.40
C ASP A 4 35.95 2.38 7.58
N LEU A 5 34.67 2.36 7.18
CA LEU A 5 33.78 3.48 7.42
C LEU A 5 33.53 3.69 8.91
N ILE A 6 33.21 2.63 9.66
CA ILE A 6 32.98 2.70 11.11
C ILE A 6 34.24 3.20 11.83
N LYS A 7 35.42 2.67 11.50
CA LYS A 7 36.71 3.11 12.08
C LYS A 7 37.02 4.56 11.72
N THR A 8 36.83 4.95 10.46
CA THR A 8 37.09 6.33 10.02
C THR A 8 36.16 7.31 10.73
N LEU A 9 34.86 7.04 10.79
CA LEU A 9 33.90 7.86 11.53
C LEU A 9 34.17 7.85 13.04
N GLY A 10 34.56 6.72 13.60
CA GLY A 10 34.97 6.61 15.01
C GLY A 10 36.18 7.50 15.32
N SER A 11 37.26 7.42 14.52
CA SER A 11 38.44 8.29 14.69
C SER A 11 38.10 9.77 14.50
N PHE A 12 37.11 10.06 13.66
CA PHE A 12 36.61 11.40 13.43
C PHE A 12 35.92 11.97 14.70
N VAL A 13 35.06 11.16 15.32
CA VAL A 13 34.39 11.50 16.58
C VAL A 13 35.38 11.59 17.76
N ASP A 14 36.45 10.79 17.75
CA ASP A 14 37.52 10.82 18.75
C ASP A 14 38.29 12.15 18.80
N SER A 15 38.21 12.95 17.75
CA SER A 15 38.80 14.31 17.71
C SER A 15 38.03 15.36 18.54
N LEU A 16 36.82 15.03 18.99
CA LEU A 16 35.97 15.90 19.79
C LEU A 16 36.39 15.88 21.28
N THR A 17 35.97 16.94 22.00
CA THR A 17 36.06 16.92 23.47
C THR A 17 35.21 15.79 24.05
N PRO A 18 35.55 15.24 25.24
CA PRO A 18 34.80 14.12 25.84
C PRO A 18 33.30 14.37 25.95
N LYS A 19 32.90 15.59 26.28
CA LYS A 19 31.49 15.95 26.40
C LYS A 19 30.80 16.01 25.03
N GLN A 20 31.42 16.56 24.02
CA GLN A 20 30.91 16.58 22.64
C GLN A 20 30.79 15.19 22.05
N LYS A 21 31.84 14.36 22.25
CA LYS A 21 31.86 12.95 21.83
C LYS A 21 30.67 12.19 22.41
N GLN A 22 30.48 12.27 23.73
CA GLN A 22 29.37 11.60 24.41
C GLN A 22 28.00 12.02 23.84
N VAL A 23 27.80 13.33 23.57
CA VAL A 23 26.54 13.83 22.99
C VAL A 23 26.34 13.25 21.58
N ILE A 24 27.36 13.26 20.71
CA ILE A 24 27.27 12.74 19.35
C ILE A 24 27.03 11.21 19.36
N GLU A 25 27.78 10.45 20.16
CA GLU A 25 27.62 9.00 20.25
C GLU A 25 26.20 8.59 20.65
N LYS A 26 25.62 9.25 21.69
CA LYS A 26 24.24 8.99 22.13
C LYS A 26 23.20 9.49 21.15
N ARG A 27 23.40 10.68 20.58
CA ARG A 27 22.48 11.30 19.62
C ARG A 27 22.26 10.45 18.39
N TYR A 28 23.35 9.85 17.87
CA TYR A 28 23.34 9.04 16.68
C TYR A 28 23.39 7.53 16.93
N GLY A 29 23.52 7.09 18.18
CA GLY A 29 23.60 5.65 18.52
C GLY A 29 24.84 4.96 17.96
N LEU A 30 26.01 5.66 17.90
CA LEU A 30 27.20 5.15 17.24
C LEU A 30 27.82 3.93 17.94
N SER A 31 27.52 3.71 19.21
CA SER A 31 27.93 2.53 19.98
C SER A 31 27.05 1.29 19.72
N GLY A 32 26.06 1.39 18.83
CA GLY A 32 25.10 0.32 18.50
C GLY A 32 23.92 0.26 19.48
N GLU A 33 23.66 1.36 20.18
CA GLU A 33 22.46 1.61 20.96
C GLU A 33 21.45 2.42 20.12
N ASP A 34 20.20 2.50 20.58
CA ASP A 34 19.21 3.32 19.91
C ASP A 34 19.56 4.81 20.03
N PRO A 35 19.39 5.60 18.96
CA PRO A 35 19.59 7.04 18.99
C PRO A 35 18.71 7.73 20.03
N MET A 36 19.30 8.64 20.81
CA MET A 36 18.59 9.41 21.83
C MET A 36 18.15 10.77 21.31
N THR A 37 17.01 11.27 21.81
CA THR A 37 16.60 12.65 21.56
C THR A 37 17.45 13.63 22.39
N LEU A 38 17.52 14.89 21.96
CA LEU A 38 18.24 15.92 22.71
C LEU A 38 17.67 16.11 24.12
N GLU A 39 16.38 15.87 24.32
CA GLU A 39 15.69 15.90 25.61
C GLU A 39 16.19 14.78 26.53
N MET A 40 16.18 13.53 26.03
CA MET A 40 16.67 12.36 26.80
C MET A 40 18.14 12.53 27.22
N ILE A 41 18.99 13.01 26.32
CA ILE A 41 20.40 13.29 26.62
C ILE A 41 20.51 14.40 27.69
N GLY A 42 19.67 15.42 27.57
CA GLY A 42 19.62 16.54 28.55
C GLY A 42 19.22 16.09 29.95
N GLU A 43 18.16 15.29 30.06
CA GLU A 43 17.70 14.70 31.31
C GLU A 43 18.80 13.85 31.97
N GLU A 44 19.45 12.98 31.18
CA GLU A 44 20.53 12.14 31.70
C GLU A 44 21.74 12.93 32.20
N GLN A 45 22.08 14.04 31.52
CA GLN A 45 23.23 14.88 31.86
C GLN A 45 22.87 16.03 32.85
N GLY A 46 21.61 16.13 33.26
CA GLY A 46 21.15 17.20 34.17
C GLY A 46 21.21 18.60 33.57
N VAL A 47 21.02 18.72 32.23
CA VAL A 47 21.04 19.99 31.50
C VAL A 47 19.82 20.11 30.57
N THR A 48 19.55 21.33 30.10
CA THR A 48 18.41 21.56 29.20
C THR A 48 18.65 21.00 27.80
N ARG A 49 17.56 20.64 27.12
CA ARG A 49 17.56 20.25 25.69
C ARG A 49 18.34 21.25 24.82
N GLU A 50 18.14 22.56 25.07
CA GLU A 50 18.82 23.62 24.32
C GLU A 50 20.34 23.59 24.55
N ARG A 51 20.79 23.26 25.76
CA ARG A 51 22.22 23.12 26.02
C ARG A 51 22.84 21.95 25.26
N ILE A 52 22.14 20.83 25.16
CA ILE A 52 22.59 19.68 24.34
C ILE A 52 22.63 20.05 22.88
N ARG A 53 21.59 20.76 22.35
CA ARG A 53 21.56 21.25 20.96
C ARG A 53 22.79 22.12 20.62
N GLN A 54 23.17 23.03 21.52
CA GLN A 54 24.35 23.86 21.36
C GLN A 54 25.65 23.02 21.31
N ILE A 55 25.77 22.00 22.16
CA ILE A 55 26.91 21.09 22.18
C ILE A 55 26.99 20.30 20.87
N GLU A 56 25.87 19.75 20.43
CA GLU A 56 25.75 19.04 19.14
C GLU A 56 26.17 19.93 17.96
N GLU A 57 25.63 21.15 17.87
CA GLU A 57 25.93 22.09 16.80
C GLU A 57 27.41 22.47 16.72
N VAL A 58 28.03 22.73 17.87
CA VAL A 58 29.48 23.02 17.94
C VAL A 58 30.29 21.79 17.54
N ALA A 59 29.90 20.58 17.98
CA ALA A 59 30.56 19.34 17.63
C ALA A 59 30.49 19.07 16.13
N LEU A 60 29.29 19.13 15.53
CA LEU A 60 29.09 18.96 14.08
C LEU A 60 29.87 20.02 13.27
N SER A 61 29.86 21.28 13.73
CA SER A 61 30.63 22.35 13.07
C SER A 61 32.14 22.08 13.11
N SER A 62 32.67 21.53 14.21
CA SER A 62 34.07 21.15 14.31
C SER A 62 34.43 20.00 13.36
N LEU A 63 33.58 18.96 13.30
CA LEU A 63 33.78 17.82 12.40
C LEU A 63 33.71 18.22 10.94
N ARG A 64 32.77 19.09 10.55
CA ARG A 64 32.63 19.58 9.17
C ARG A 64 33.88 20.25 8.60
N LYS A 65 34.75 20.83 9.43
CA LYS A 65 36.00 21.40 8.99
C LYS A 65 36.98 20.39 8.36
N ASN A 66 36.89 19.15 8.78
CA ASN A 66 37.77 18.07 8.32
C ASN A 66 37.04 17.04 7.44
N ILE A 67 35.83 17.36 6.94
CA ILE A 67 35.00 16.42 6.21
C ILE A 67 35.60 15.90 4.89
N SER A 68 36.63 16.55 4.39
CA SER A 68 37.34 16.15 3.18
C SER A 68 37.92 14.73 3.22
N VAL A 69 38.19 14.20 4.41
CA VAL A 69 38.62 12.80 4.60
C VAL A 69 37.54 11.80 4.16
N LEU A 70 36.27 12.20 4.16
CA LEU A 70 35.10 11.38 3.80
C LEU A 70 34.59 11.63 2.38
N THR A 71 35.34 12.39 1.56
CA THR A 71 34.90 12.85 0.22
C THR A 71 34.49 11.69 -0.69
N GLU A 72 35.29 10.61 -0.74
CA GLU A 72 34.99 9.46 -1.62
C GLU A 72 33.66 8.77 -1.26
N VAL A 73 33.40 8.58 0.02
CA VAL A 73 32.16 7.96 0.51
C VAL A 73 30.97 8.90 0.25
N ILE A 74 31.13 10.20 0.52
CA ILE A 74 30.10 11.22 0.27
C ILE A 74 29.77 11.29 -1.22
N ASP A 75 30.75 11.26 -2.11
CA ASP A 75 30.53 11.32 -3.56
C ASP A 75 29.87 10.04 -4.08
N SER A 76 30.17 8.89 -3.51
CA SER A 76 29.46 7.64 -3.80
C SER A 76 27.98 7.72 -3.41
N ILE A 77 27.67 8.27 -2.23
CA ILE A 77 26.28 8.46 -1.78
C ILE A 77 25.55 9.49 -2.66
N LYS A 78 26.20 10.59 -3.02
CA LYS A 78 25.64 11.58 -3.97
C LYS A 78 25.28 10.92 -5.29
N TYR A 79 26.23 10.17 -5.87
CA TYR A 79 25.99 9.45 -7.11
C TYR A 79 24.81 8.49 -7.03
N SER A 80 24.73 7.70 -5.95
CA SER A 80 23.62 6.78 -5.72
C SER A 80 22.27 7.50 -5.62
N LEU A 81 22.21 8.63 -4.89
CA LEU A 81 21.00 9.46 -4.81
C LEU A 81 20.63 10.08 -6.16
N ASP A 82 21.61 10.57 -6.92
CA ASP A 82 21.36 11.22 -8.22
C ASP A 82 20.82 10.21 -9.24
N LEU A 83 21.25 8.94 -9.20
CA LEU A 83 20.68 7.86 -10.00
C LEU A 83 19.18 7.60 -9.69
N LEU A 84 18.75 7.89 -8.47
CA LEU A 84 17.38 7.76 -7.98
C LEU A 84 16.59 9.08 -8.07
N GLY A 85 17.13 10.08 -8.76
CA GLY A 85 16.48 11.38 -8.96
C GLY A 85 16.70 12.37 -7.82
N GLY A 86 17.69 12.14 -7.00
CA GLY A 86 18.16 13.05 -5.94
C GLY A 86 17.37 13.00 -4.63
N ILE A 87 16.47 12.02 -4.46
CA ILE A 87 15.70 11.82 -3.22
C ILE A 87 15.45 10.32 -2.98
N ARG A 88 15.56 9.90 -1.72
CA ARG A 88 15.24 8.53 -1.34
C ARG A 88 14.64 8.48 0.06
N GLN A 89 13.63 7.62 0.25
CA GLN A 89 13.08 7.32 1.57
C GLN A 89 14.21 6.88 2.52
N GLU A 90 14.26 7.46 3.73
CA GLU A 90 15.34 7.24 4.69
C GLU A 90 15.64 5.76 4.94
N LYS A 91 14.62 4.99 5.31
CA LYS A 91 14.78 3.56 5.60
C LYS A 91 15.41 2.80 4.42
N LYS A 92 14.91 3.04 3.20
CA LYS A 92 15.44 2.38 1.99
C LYS A 92 16.85 2.82 1.66
N LEU A 93 17.15 4.12 1.80
CA LEU A 93 18.51 4.62 1.59
C LEU A 93 19.51 3.98 2.55
N LEU A 94 19.17 3.91 3.83
CA LEU A 94 20.05 3.27 4.83
C LEU A 94 20.24 1.78 4.56
N GLU A 95 19.19 1.06 4.18
CA GLU A 95 19.26 -0.34 3.77
C GLU A 95 20.13 -0.55 2.52
N GLU A 96 19.95 0.25 1.48
CA GLU A 96 20.69 0.17 0.21
C GLU A 96 22.17 0.48 0.41
N LEU A 97 22.49 1.56 1.14
CA LEU A 97 23.86 1.92 1.44
C LEU A 97 24.54 0.89 2.34
N SER A 98 23.85 0.38 3.35
CA SER A 98 24.37 -0.70 4.20
C SER A 98 24.67 -1.96 3.40
N ASN A 99 23.75 -2.37 2.52
CA ASN A 99 23.94 -3.53 1.64
C ASN A 99 25.16 -3.37 0.70
N SER A 100 25.42 -2.15 0.22
CA SER A 100 26.56 -1.89 -0.67
C SER A 100 27.92 -1.91 0.02
N LEU A 101 27.94 -1.73 1.34
CA LEU A 101 29.16 -1.70 2.16
C LEU A 101 29.55 -3.07 2.71
N VAL A 102 28.64 -4.05 2.69
CA VAL A 102 28.81 -5.37 3.31
C VAL A 102 29.02 -6.44 2.25
N GLU A 103 29.99 -7.33 2.45
CA GLU A 103 30.28 -8.44 1.51
C GLU A 103 29.21 -9.53 1.53
N ASP A 104 28.67 -9.87 2.72
CA ASP A 104 27.58 -10.83 2.90
C ASP A 104 26.40 -10.20 3.66
N PRO A 105 25.50 -9.47 2.96
CA PRO A 105 24.38 -8.80 3.58
C PRO A 105 23.44 -9.75 4.32
N ILE A 106 23.21 -10.95 3.78
CA ILE A 106 22.24 -11.92 4.35
C ILE A 106 22.65 -12.33 5.77
N ASN A 107 23.93 -12.62 5.99
CA ASN A 107 24.41 -13.01 7.31
C ASN A 107 24.67 -11.80 8.22
N PHE A 108 25.08 -10.67 7.66
CA PHE A 108 25.31 -9.44 8.41
C PHE A 108 24.04 -8.93 9.09
N PHE A 109 22.93 -8.85 8.36
CA PHE A 109 21.65 -8.36 8.90
C PHE A 109 20.96 -9.31 9.88
N LYS A 110 21.45 -10.53 10.07
CA LYS A 110 21.04 -11.40 11.19
C LYS A 110 21.51 -10.88 12.55
N ASN A 111 22.57 -10.09 12.57
CA ASN A 111 23.02 -9.40 13.78
C ASN A 111 22.42 -7.98 13.80
N GLU A 112 21.26 -7.85 14.41
CA GLU A 112 20.52 -6.59 14.50
C GLU A 112 21.35 -5.44 15.07
N LYS A 113 22.19 -5.71 16.07
CA LYS A 113 23.05 -4.68 16.67
C LYS A 113 24.09 -4.13 15.69
N MET A 114 24.75 -5.00 14.93
CA MET A 114 25.74 -4.59 13.93
C MET A 114 25.07 -3.84 12.76
N ALA A 115 23.90 -4.32 12.34
CA ALA A 115 23.12 -3.68 11.29
C ALA A 115 22.67 -2.26 11.72
N SER A 116 22.12 -2.13 12.93
CA SER A 116 21.73 -0.84 13.49
C SER A 116 22.94 0.10 13.62
N GLN A 117 24.07 -0.40 14.13
CA GLN A 117 25.29 0.40 14.25
C GLN A 117 25.77 0.95 12.89
N LEU A 118 25.79 0.14 11.84
CA LEU A 118 26.17 0.59 10.50
C LEU A 118 25.20 1.63 9.96
N GLN A 119 23.89 1.40 10.09
CA GLN A 119 22.87 2.35 9.67
C GLN A 119 22.99 3.69 10.42
N ASN A 120 23.25 3.65 11.72
CA ASN A 120 23.47 4.83 12.54
C ASN A 120 24.71 5.64 12.08
N HIS A 121 25.79 4.96 11.71
CA HIS A 121 26.98 5.64 11.16
C HIS A 121 26.69 6.28 9.79
N ILE A 122 25.93 5.60 8.93
CA ILE A 122 25.49 6.17 7.63
C ILE A 122 24.60 7.38 7.87
N TRP A 123 23.64 7.28 8.79
CA TRP A 123 22.74 8.40 9.14
C TRP A 123 23.52 9.61 9.67
N PHE A 124 24.49 9.36 10.56
CA PHE A 124 25.39 10.38 11.06
C PHE A 124 26.18 11.04 9.93
N LEU A 125 26.72 10.27 8.98
CA LEU A 125 27.45 10.79 7.82
C LEU A 125 26.55 11.67 6.93
N LEU A 126 25.31 11.26 6.69
CA LEU A 126 24.35 12.03 5.89
C LEU A 126 24.01 13.38 6.54
N ASP A 127 23.85 13.41 7.87
CA ASP A 127 23.57 14.66 8.62
C ASP A 127 24.82 15.55 8.75
N LEU A 128 25.99 14.94 8.86
CA LEU A 128 27.25 15.66 8.92
C LEU A 128 27.57 16.36 7.60
N ALA A 129 27.29 15.70 6.46
CA ALA A 129 27.68 16.20 5.14
C ALA A 129 26.74 17.32 4.66
N PRO A 130 27.28 18.49 4.25
CA PRO A 130 26.46 19.65 3.85
C PRO A 130 25.77 19.50 2.49
N TYR A 131 25.83 18.33 1.90
CA TYR A 131 25.34 18.04 0.56
C TYR A 131 23.98 17.34 0.54
N PHE A 132 23.45 16.97 1.71
CA PHE A 132 22.20 16.29 1.88
C PHE A 132 21.28 17.12 2.77
N CYS A 133 20.01 17.09 2.45
CA CYS A 133 18.93 17.69 3.24
C CYS A 133 18.00 16.61 3.75
N TYR A 134 17.46 16.79 4.95
CA TYR A 134 16.55 15.84 5.54
C TYR A 134 15.10 16.32 5.47
N LEU A 135 14.22 15.49 4.94
CA LEU A 135 12.79 15.70 4.92
C LEU A 135 12.16 14.93 6.08
N LEU A 136 11.58 15.66 7.02
CA LEU A 136 10.84 15.06 8.14
C LEU A 136 9.60 14.31 7.64
N GLU A 137 9.30 13.21 8.31
CA GLU A 137 8.06 12.47 8.08
C GLU A 137 6.84 13.33 8.37
N LYS A 138 5.86 13.30 7.46
CA LYS A 138 4.58 14.00 7.59
C LYS A 138 3.43 13.04 7.25
N LYS A 139 2.20 13.57 7.29
CA LYS A 139 1.00 12.81 6.93
C LYS A 139 1.07 12.24 5.50
N ASN A 140 1.66 12.96 4.56
CA ASN A 140 1.64 12.63 3.13
C ASN A 140 2.96 12.04 2.61
N ASN A 141 4.02 12.07 3.39
CA ASN A 141 5.32 11.54 3.00
C ASN A 141 6.04 10.84 4.15
N HIS A 142 6.87 9.87 3.80
CA HIS A 142 7.86 9.29 4.70
C HIS A 142 9.05 10.24 4.90
N SER A 143 9.88 9.99 5.93
CA SER A 143 11.17 10.65 6.06
C SER A 143 12.08 10.30 4.87
N ALA A 144 12.91 11.25 4.47
CA ALA A 144 13.78 11.09 3.31
C ALA A 144 15.04 11.93 3.40
N TRP A 145 16.07 11.50 2.67
CA TRP A 145 17.23 12.32 2.34
C TRP A 145 17.13 12.79 0.90
N TYR A 146 17.45 14.06 0.65
CA TYR A 146 17.38 14.66 -0.66
C TYR A 146 18.53 15.64 -0.93
N ARG A 147 18.80 15.92 -2.22
CA ARG A 147 19.95 16.72 -2.67
C ARG A 147 19.74 18.21 -2.54
N ASN A 148 18.59 18.72 -2.91
CA ASN A 148 18.28 20.15 -2.93
C ASN A 148 16.76 20.41 -3.05
N GLU A 149 16.37 21.66 -2.86
CA GLU A 149 14.97 22.11 -2.92
C GLU A 149 14.29 21.90 -4.30
N GLU A 150 15.05 21.84 -5.39
CA GLU A 150 14.48 21.60 -6.73
C GLU A 150 13.93 20.18 -6.84
N VAL A 151 14.65 19.22 -6.25
CA VAL A 151 14.18 17.81 -6.18
C VAL A 151 12.89 17.70 -5.38
N LEU A 152 12.79 18.42 -4.26
CA LEU A 152 11.58 18.43 -3.44
C LEU A 152 10.39 19.05 -4.18
N LYS A 153 10.60 20.16 -4.86
CA LYS A 153 9.58 20.78 -5.73
C LYS A 153 9.15 19.86 -6.88
N LYS A 154 10.08 19.06 -7.41
CA LYS A 154 9.77 18.06 -8.45
C LYS A 154 8.92 16.93 -7.89
N PHE A 155 9.23 16.45 -6.68
CA PHE A 155 8.42 15.47 -5.95
C PHE A 155 6.98 15.95 -5.77
N ASP A 156 6.77 17.17 -5.27
CA ASP A 156 5.44 17.73 -5.07
C ASP A 156 4.64 17.83 -6.38
N LYS A 157 5.28 18.23 -7.48
CA LYS A 157 4.61 18.30 -8.79
C LYS A 157 4.21 16.93 -9.32
N ILE A 158 5.08 15.93 -9.17
CA ILE A 158 4.83 14.55 -9.63
C ILE A 158 3.67 13.93 -8.83
N THR A 159 3.70 14.05 -7.50
CA THR A 159 2.64 13.50 -6.65
C THR A 159 1.30 14.17 -6.91
N ALA A 160 1.28 15.49 -7.08
CA ALA A 160 0.06 16.23 -7.47
C ALA A 160 -0.48 15.78 -8.85
N PHE A 161 0.39 15.56 -9.83
CA PHE A 161 0.01 15.07 -11.15
C PHE A 161 -0.64 13.68 -11.07
N ILE A 162 0.01 12.73 -10.41
CA ILE A 162 -0.49 11.35 -10.26
C ILE A 162 -1.82 11.33 -9.52
N LYS A 163 -1.92 12.08 -8.42
CA LYS A 163 -3.17 12.23 -7.66
C LYS A 163 -4.32 12.77 -8.52
N ARG A 164 -4.06 13.77 -9.36
CA ARG A 164 -5.03 14.31 -10.31
C ARG A 164 -5.49 13.28 -11.32
N GLU A 165 -4.56 12.50 -11.89
CA GLU A 165 -4.90 11.48 -12.88
C GLU A 165 -5.71 10.33 -12.26
N LEU A 166 -5.34 9.87 -11.06
CA LEU A 166 -6.11 8.88 -10.29
C LEU A 166 -7.51 9.39 -9.97
N THR A 167 -7.62 10.64 -9.50
CA THR A 167 -8.92 11.26 -9.18
C THR A 167 -9.83 11.36 -10.40
N LYS A 168 -9.27 11.65 -11.59
CA LYS A 168 -10.05 11.64 -12.85
C LYS A 168 -10.56 10.26 -13.20
N LYS A 169 -9.81 9.20 -12.94
CA LYS A 169 -10.24 7.82 -13.17
C LYS A 169 -11.31 7.37 -12.17
N GLY A 170 -11.23 7.83 -10.92
CA GLY A 170 -12.20 7.55 -9.86
C GLY A 170 -12.26 6.10 -9.39
N LYS A 171 -11.30 5.28 -9.78
CA LYS A 171 -11.21 3.84 -9.44
C LYS A 171 -9.75 3.38 -9.38
N PRO A 172 -9.42 2.30 -8.65
CA PRO A 172 -8.10 1.68 -8.70
C PRO A 172 -7.71 1.27 -10.13
N LEU A 173 -6.43 1.39 -10.43
CA LEU A 173 -5.86 1.04 -11.73
C LEU A 173 -5.38 -0.42 -11.71
N GLN A 174 -5.75 -1.16 -12.76
CA GLN A 174 -5.13 -2.45 -13.05
C GLN A 174 -3.69 -2.25 -13.52
N LEU A 175 -2.90 -3.32 -13.56
CA LEU A 175 -1.47 -3.27 -13.86
C LEU A 175 -1.16 -2.52 -15.18
N ASP A 176 -1.91 -2.78 -16.24
CA ASP A 176 -1.72 -2.12 -17.54
C ASP A 176 -2.01 -0.61 -17.43
N GLU A 177 -3.11 -0.20 -16.77
CA GLU A 177 -3.46 1.20 -16.57
C GLU A 177 -2.43 1.91 -15.65
N TYR A 178 -1.83 1.18 -14.70
CA TYR A 178 -0.73 1.67 -13.86
C TYR A 178 0.51 1.96 -14.72
N HIS A 179 0.93 1.03 -15.57
CA HIS A 179 2.06 1.25 -16.47
C HIS A 179 1.82 2.43 -17.41
N ASP A 180 0.61 2.58 -17.96
CA ASP A 180 0.25 3.76 -18.76
C ASP A 180 0.41 5.07 -17.99
N LEU A 181 -0.02 5.10 -16.71
CA LEU A 181 0.15 6.27 -15.84
C LEU A 181 1.63 6.56 -15.58
N ILE A 182 2.45 5.54 -15.32
CA ILE A 182 3.90 5.66 -15.13
C ILE A 182 4.54 6.26 -16.39
N HIS A 183 4.30 5.69 -17.58
CA HIS A 183 4.85 6.20 -18.84
C HIS A 183 4.41 7.64 -19.13
N LYS A 184 3.14 7.95 -18.89
CA LYS A 184 2.60 9.31 -19.03
C LYS A 184 3.32 10.29 -18.11
N THR A 185 3.54 9.90 -16.85
CA THR A 185 4.22 10.74 -15.86
C THR A 185 5.69 10.93 -16.24
N MET A 186 6.38 9.87 -16.65
CA MET A 186 7.77 9.95 -17.10
C MET A 186 7.93 10.92 -18.28
N LYS A 187 7.03 10.86 -19.25
CA LYS A 187 7.02 11.76 -20.40
C LYS A 187 6.77 13.22 -19.99
N GLU A 188 5.78 13.47 -19.14
CA GLU A 188 5.41 14.81 -18.66
C GLU A 188 6.55 15.51 -17.93
N PHE A 189 7.30 14.76 -17.10
CA PHE A 189 8.39 15.30 -16.27
C PHE A 189 9.81 15.07 -16.82
N GLY A 190 9.93 14.54 -18.05
CA GLY A 190 11.22 14.27 -18.68
C GLY A 190 12.06 13.23 -17.93
N ILE A 191 11.44 12.27 -17.25
CA ILE A 191 12.11 11.21 -16.49
C ILE A 191 12.47 10.09 -17.47
N LYS A 192 13.77 9.77 -17.56
CA LYS A 192 14.27 8.72 -18.46
C LYS A 192 14.38 7.34 -17.80
N ASN A 193 14.51 7.30 -16.46
CA ASN A 193 14.68 6.08 -15.68
C ASN A 193 13.47 5.90 -14.76
N GLU A 194 12.78 4.78 -14.89
CA GLU A 194 11.59 4.45 -14.09
C GLU A 194 11.90 4.38 -12.58
N ASN A 195 13.10 3.92 -12.20
CA ASN A 195 13.52 3.88 -10.79
C ASN A 195 13.49 5.26 -10.11
N VAL A 196 13.71 6.34 -10.88
CA VAL A 196 13.57 7.71 -10.38
C VAL A 196 12.11 7.99 -9.99
N LEU A 197 11.16 7.61 -10.84
CA LEU A 197 9.73 7.80 -10.55
C LEU A 197 9.28 6.92 -9.38
N LEU A 198 9.74 5.66 -9.34
CA LEU A 198 9.44 4.75 -8.23
C LEU A 198 9.97 5.29 -6.90
N SER A 199 11.16 5.91 -6.89
CA SER A 199 11.69 6.56 -5.69
C SER A 199 10.76 7.67 -5.15
N PHE A 200 10.17 8.46 -6.05
CA PHE A 200 9.18 9.47 -5.67
C PHE A 200 7.86 8.84 -5.16
N LEU A 201 7.37 7.79 -5.82
CA LEU A 201 6.16 7.09 -5.40
C LEU A 201 6.29 6.44 -4.01
N GLU A 202 7.42 5.78 -3.77
CA GLU A 202 7.73 5.14 -2.49
C GLU A 202 7.88 6.12 -1.31
N LEU A 203 8.24 7.38 -1.61
CA LEU A 203 8.29 8.44 -0.62
C LEU A 203 6.89 8.92 -0.22
N SER A 204 5.93 8.87 -1.13
CA SER A 204 4.57 9.35 -0.90
C SER A 204 3.74 8.31 -0.13
N LYS A 205 3.00 8.75 0.89
CA LYS A 205 1.98 7.96 1.59
C LYS A 205 0.59 8.08 0.96
N GLU A 206 0.45 8.84 -0.13
CA GLU A 206 -0.84 9.09 -0.75
C GLU A 206 -1.26 7.98 -1.73
N PHE A 207 -0.33 7.08 -2.10
CA PHE A 207 -0.54 6.02 -3.08
C PHE A 207 -0.17 4.67 -2.50
N ASP A 208 -0.93 3.63 -2.87
CA ASP A 208 -0.60 2.27 -2.49
C ASP A 208 -1.24 1.27 -3.46
N PHE A 209 -0.86 0.01 -3.30
CA PHE A 209 -1.46 -1.13 -3.96
C PHE A 209 -2.36 -1.89 -2.99
N ASN A 210 -3.54 -2.31 -3.46
CA ASN A 210 -4.30 -3.27 -2.69
C ASN A 210 -3.69 -4.69 -2.81
N PRO A 211 -4.11 -5.67 -1.99
CA PRO A 211 -3.59 -7.03 -2.03
C PRO A 211 -3.74 -7.77 -3.37
N PHE A 212 -4.54 -7.22 -4.29
CA PHE A 212 -4.71 -7.77 -5.64
C PHE A 212 -3.84 -7.08 -6.70
N GLY A 213 -2.97 -6.16 -6.29
CA GLY A 213 -2.04 -5.44 -7.17
C GLY A 213 -2.68 -4.28 -7.94
N GLU A 214 -3.82 -3.76 -7.49
CA GLU A 214 -4.44 -2.57 -8.07
C GLU A 214 -3.92 -1.31 -7.38
N PHE A 215 -3.50 -0.30 -8.14
CA PHE A 215 -2.89 0.94 -7.68
C PHE A 215 -3.92 2.06 -7.52
N GLY A 216 -3.81 2.84 -6.45
CA GLY A 216 -4.71 3.97 -6.25
C GLY A 216 -4.36 4.85 -5.06
N LEU A 217 -5.30 5.73 -4.68
CA LEU A 217 -5.14 6.58 -3.52
C LEU A 217 -5.38 5.79 -2.23
N THR A 218 -4.51 5.98 -1.23
CA THR A 218 -4.59 5.30 0.07
C THR A 218 -5.91 5.53 0.82
N ASN A 219 -6.58 6.65 0.56
CA ASN A 219 -7.89 6.95 1.15
C ASN A 219 -9.08 6.29 0.40
N TRP A 220 -8.84 5.54 -0.67
CA TRP A 220 -9.90 4.79 -1.33
C TRP A 220 -10.16 3.46 -0.62
N SER A 221 -11.42 3.18 -0.33
CA SER A 221 -11.81 1.93 0.34
C SER A 221 -11.43 0.67 -0.46
N LEU A 222 -11.27 0.77 -1.77
CA LEU A 222 -10.82 -0.34 -2.62
C LEU A 222 -9.29 -0.54 -2.58
N ILE A 223 -8.53 0.42 -2.06
CA ILE A 223 -7.08 0.29 -1.84
C ILE A 223 -6.82 -0.21 -0.41
N HIS A 224 -7.41 0.43 0.60
CA HIS A 224 -7.37 -0.01 1.99
C HIS A 224 -8.77 -0.40 2.47
N PRO A 225 -9.22 -1.64 2.20
CA PRO A 225 -10.56 -2.09 2.58
C PRO A 225 -10.64 -2.40 4.08
N GLU A 226 -11.31 -1.54 4.83
CA GLU A 226 -11.54 -1.72 6.26
C GLU A 226 -12.76 -2.62 6.53
N SER A 227 -13.82 -2.49 5.72
CA SER A 227 -15.08 -3.21 5.93
C SER A 227 -15.11 -4.58 5.23
N VAL A 228 -15.82 -5.53 5.83
CA VAL A 228 -16.01 -6.88 5.30
C VAL A 228 -16.71 -6.87 3.94
N ASN A 229 -17.66 -5.97 3.72
CA ASN A 229 -18.35 -5.86 2.44
C ASN A 229 -17.42 -5.39 1.32
N THR A 230 -16.51 -4.45 1.59
CA THR A 230 -15.51 -4.01 0.59
C THR A 230 -14.52 -5.13 0.26
N LYS A 231 -14.08 -5.91 1.27
CA LYS A 231 -13.22 -7.09 1.05
C LYS A 231 -13.92 -8.15 0.20
N ALA A 232 -15.20 -8.43 0.49
CA ALA A 232 -16.02 -9.35 -0.29
C ALA A 232 -16.21 -8.88 -1.73
N TYR A 233 -16.45 -7.59 -1.94
CA TYR A 233 -16.54 -6.98 -3.28
C TYR A 233 -15.24 -7.19 -4.07
N LEU A 234 -14.09 -6.90 -3.49
CA LEU A 234 -12.77 -7.09 -4.13
C LEU A 234 -12.51 -8.55 -4.48
N VAL A 235 -12.85 -9.49 -3.58
CA VAL A 235 -12.72 -10.94 -3.83
C VAL A 235 -13.57 -11.37 -5.02
N LEU A 236 -14.84 -10.99 -5.05
CA LEU A 236 -15.75 -11.31 -6.16
C LEU A 236 -15.27 -10.67 -7.47
N SER A 237 -14.91 -9.38 -7.46
CA SER A 237 -14.40 -8.65 -8.62
C SER A 237 -13.15 -9.32 -9.22
N LYS A 238 -12.24 -9.82 -8.35
CA LYS A 238 -11.04 -10.52 -8.80
C LYS A 238 -11.34 -11.89 -9.38
N LYS A 239 -12.27 -12.64 -8.77
CA LYS A 239 -12.66 -13.98 -9.24
C LYS A 239 -13.56 -13.97 -10.46
N LYS A 240 -14.28 -12.88 -10.71
CA LYS A 240 -15.20 -12.68 -11.85
C LYS A 240 -16.27 -13.78 -11.98
N GLN A 241 -16.63 -14.42 -10.88
CA GLN A 241 -17.65 -15.47 -10.84
C GLN A 241 -18.38 -15.48 -9.50
N PRO A 242 -19.64 -15.98 -9.46
CA PRO A 242 -20.36 -16.14 -8.22
C PRO A 242 -19.68 -17.13 -7.28
N LEU A 243 -19.64 -16.81 -5.98
CA LEU A 243 -19.01 -17.63 -4.95
C LEU A 243 -19.97 -17.87 -3.76
N HIS A 244 -19.79 -19.01 -3.09
CA HIS A 244 -20.45 -19.27 -1.83
C HIS A 244 -19.85 -18.38 -0.73
N PHE A 245 -20.68 -17.90 0.21
CA PHE A 245 -20.20 -16.98 1.26
C PHE A 245 -19.04 -17.55 2.09
N GLU A 246 -19.00 -18.85 2.32
CA GLU A 246 -17.87 -19.51 3.00
C GLU A 246 -16.57 -19.45 2.17
N GLU A 247 -16.67 -19.58 0.85
CA GLU A 247 -15.52 -19.44 -0.04
C GLU A 247 -15.04 -18.00 -0.09
N ILE A 248 -15.98 -17.03 -0.14
CA ILE A 248 -15.65 -15.60 -0.03
C ILE A 248 -14.90 -15.35 1.27
N THR A 249 -15.35 -15.91 2.40
CA THR A 249 -14.68 -15.78 3.69
C THR A 249 -13.26 -16.34 3.67
N LYS A 250 -13.07 -17.54 3.14
CA LYS A 250 -11.74 -18.16 3.01
C LYS A 250 -10.80 -17.31 2.17
N LEU A 251 -11.31 -16.74 1.08
CA LEU A 251 -10.50 -15.88 0.20
C LEU A 251 -10.19 -14.54 0.86
N ILE A 252 -11.09 -13.92 1.60
CA ILE A 252 -10.81 -12.72 2.41
C ILE A 252 -9.64 -12.99 3.35
N ASN A 253 -9.71 -14.06 4.14
CA ASN A 253 -8.69 -14.40 5.13
C ASN A 253 -7.33 -14.77 4.50
N LYS A 254 -7.34 -15.29 3.27
CA LYS A 254 -6.12 -15.61 2.53
C LYS A 254 -5.48 -14.40 1.84
N SER A 255 -6.25 -13.35 1.57
CA SER A 255 -5.78 -12.23 0.74
C SER A 255 -4.89 -11.22 1.47
N GLY A 256 -4.71 -11.34 2.79
CA GLY A 256 -3.81 -10.47 3.54
C GLY A 256 -4.31 -9.03 3.71
N PHE A 257 -5.62 -8.81 3.72
CA PHE A 257 -6.18 -7.46 3.93
C PHE A 257 -5.85 -6.88 5.30
N ASP A 258 -5.88 -7.73 6.32
CA ASP A 258 -5.49 -7.40 7.71
C ASP A 258 -5.14 -8.68 8.49
N THR A 259 -4.77 -8.51 9.76
CA THR A 259 -4.43 -9.62 10.66
C THR A 259 -5.66 -10.28 11.31
N LYS A 260 -6.85 -9.64 11.20
CA LYS A 260 -8.07 -10.11 11.82
C LYS A 260 -8.85 -10.98 10.87
N GLU A 261 -9.10 -12.24 11.25
CA GLU A 261 -9.88 -13.17 10.47
C GLU A 261 -11.37 -12.80 10.44
N ALA A 262 -11.94 -12.78 9.23
CA ALA A 262 -13.37 -12.63 9.03
C ALA A 262 -14.10 -13.94 9.36
N GLN A 263 -15.26 -13.82 10.01
CA GLN A 263 -16.14 -14.94 10.32
C GLN A 263 -17.20 -15.11 9.21
N ALA A 264 -17.50 -16.37 8.84
CA ALA A 264 -18.45 -16.66 7.76
C ALA A 264 -19.86 -16.09 8.00
N SER A 265 -20.31 -16.07 9.24
CA SER A 265 -21.60 -15.46 9.61
C SER A 265 -21.60 -13.93 9.41
N THR A 266 -20.49 -13.27 9.73
CA THR A 266 -20.34 -11.83 9.52
C THR A 266 -20.32 -11.51 8.02
N VAL A 267 -19.54 -12.24 7.23
CA VAL A 267 -19.49 -12.10 5.77
C VAL A 267 -20.88 -12.29 5.17
N HIS A 268 -21.59 -13.36 5.55
CA HIS A 268 -22.94 -13.64 5.07
C HIS A 268 -23.92 -12.51 5.38
N ASN A 269 -23.90 -11.98 6.60
CA ASN A 269 -24.77 -10.88 7.00
C ASN A 269 -24.46 -9.59 6.22
N GLU A 270 -23.19 -9.27 5.98
CA GLU A 270 -22.80 -8.09 5.21
C GLU A 270 -23.18 -8.23 3.72
N LEU A 271 -23.07 -9.43 3.14
CA LEU A 271 -23.51 -9.70 1.77
C LEU A 271 -25.04 -9.56 1.59
N ILE A 272 -25.83 -9.83 2.63
CA ILE A 272 -27.30 -9.62 2.61
C ILE A 272 -27.66 -8.14 2.69
N LYS A 273 -26.93 -7.37 3.49
CA LYS A 273 -27.25 -5.95 3.77
C LYS A 273 -26.87 -5.01 2.63
N ASP A 274 -25.82 -5.29 1.87
CA ASP A 274 -25.29 -4.39 0.85
C ASP A 274 -25.87 -4.73 -0.53
N ASP A 275 -26.57 -3.78 -1.13
CA ASP A 275 -27.22 -3.90 -2.45
C ASP A 275 -26.26 -4.14 -3.63
N LYS A 276 -24.96 -4.07 -3.42
CA LYS A 276 -23.95 -4.44 -4.43
C LYS A 276 -23.94 -5.95 -4.69
N PHE A 277 -24.40 -6.75 -3.74
CA PHE A 277 -24.42 -8.20 -3.83
C PHE A 277 -25.81 -8.73 -4.14
N VAL A 278 -25.87 -9.78 -4.90
CA VAL A 278 -27.11 -10.48 -5.24
C VAL A 278 -26.99 -11.95 -4.88
N LEU A 279 -27.91 -12.44 -4.06
CA LEU A 279 -28.05 -13.86 -3.75
C LEU A 279 -28.69 -14.57 -4.95
N ILE A 280 -27.94 -15.38 -5.67
CA ILE A 280 -28.35 -16.04 -6.92
C ILE A 280 -28.59 -17.55 -6.79
N GLY A 281 -28.25 -18.11 -5.64
CA GLY A 281 -28.41 -19.51 -5.31
C GLY A 281 -28.30 -19.72 -3.80
N ARG A 282 -28.36 -20.96 -3.31
CA ARG A 282 -28.23 -21.26 -1.89
C ARG A 282 -26.85 -20.86 -1.37
N GLY A 283 -26.77 -19.74 -0.66
CA GLY A 283 -25.51 -19.19 -0.15
C GLY A 283 -24.54 -18.63 -1.21
N LEU A 284 -24.95 -18.60 -2.50
CA LEU A 284 -24.14 -18.12 -3.62
C LEU A 284 -24.45 -16.65 -3.87
N TYR A 285 -23.39 -15.83 -3.89
CA TYR A 285 -23.45 -14.40 -4.13
C TYR A 285 -22.70 -14.00 -5.41
N ALA A 286 -23.26 -13.03 -6.10
CA ALA A 286 -22.68 -12.38 -7.27
C ALA A 286 -22.71 -10.86 -7.08
N LEU A 287 -21.94 -10.13 -7.88
CA LEU A 287 -22.06 -8.68 -7.91
C LEU A 287 -23.26 -8.27 -8.77
N LYS A 288 -24.02 -7.28 -8.30
CA LYS A 288 -25.19 -6.73 -9.00
C LYS A 288 -24.83 -6.21 -10.40
N GLU A 289 -23.65 -5.63 -10.53
CA GLU A 289 -23.12 -5.10 -11.81
C GLU A 289 -22.91 -6.19 -12.88
N TRP A 290 -22.90 -7.46 -12.51
CA TRP A 290 -22.82 -8.57 -13.47
C TRP A 290 -24.17 -8.90 -14.13
N GLY A 291 -25.24 -8.13 -13.79
CA GLY A 291 -26.55 -8.25 -14.41
C GLY A 291 -27.47 -9.33 -13.80
N TYR A 292 -27.06 -9.93 -12.67
CA TYR A 292 -27.95 -10.85 -11.93
C TYR A 292 -29.10 -10.10 -11.27
N LYS A 293 -30.30 -10.71 -11.30
CA LYS A 293 -31.51 -10.11 -10.73
C LYS A 293 -31.65 -10.41 -9.25
N PRO A 294 -31.93 -9.41 -8.40
CA PRO A 294 -32.25 -9.62 -7.00
C PRO A 294 -33.64 -10.27 -6.83
N GLY A 295 -33.92 -10.73 -5.62
CA GLY A 295 -35.22 -11.32 -5.25
C GLY A 295 -35.19 -12.85 -5.17
N THR A 296 -36.34 -13.48 -4.93
CA THR A 296 -36.49 -14.94 -4.90
C THR A 296 -36.64 -15.51 -6.32
N VAL A 297 -36.57 -16.84 -6.44
CA VAL A 297 -36.88 -17.52 -7.72
C VAL A 297 -38.28 -17.15 -8.22
N LYS A 298 -39.24 -16.97 -7.32
CA LYS A 298 -40.61 -16.51 -7.65
C LYS A 298 -40.63 -15.13 -8.23
N ASP A 299 -39.92 -14.18 -7.59
CA ASP A 299 -39.86 -12.78 -8.04
C ASP A 299 -39.29 -12.69 -9.44
N VAL A 300 -38.20 -13.42 -9.72
CA VAL A 300 -37.58 -13.45 -11.04
C VAL A 300 -38.51 -14.08 -12.07
N LEU A 301 -39.21 -15.17 -11.74
CA LEU A 301 -40.21 -15.78 -12.64
C LEU A 301 -41.35 -14.81 -12.96
N VAL A 302 -41.89 -14.11 -11.94
CA VAL A 302 -42.94 -13.10 -12.15
C VAL A 302 -42.45 -11.99 -13.07
N GLU A 303 -41.26 -11.46 -12.83
CA GLU A 303 -40.68 -10.38 -13.70
C GLU A 303 -40.45 -10.90 -15.12
N MET A 304 -39.91 -12.10 -15.28
CA MET A 304 -39.71 -12.72 -16.60
C MET A 304 -41.04 -12.84 -17.36
N LEU A 305 -42.07 -13.46 -16.73
CA LEU A 305 -43.37 -13.65 -17.36
C LEU A 305 -44.08 -12.33 -17.67
N LYS A 306 -43.84 -11.24 -16.87
CA LYS A 306 -44.32 -9.90 -17.19
C LYS A 306 -43.66 -9.33 -18.45
N LYS A 307 -42.35 -9.60 -18.63
CA LYS A 307 -41.56 -9.04 -19.73
C LYS A 307 -41.71 -9.82 -21.04
N ILE A 308 -41.66 -11.12 -20.99
CA ILE A 308 -41.60 -12.00 -22.18
C ILE A 308 -42.91 -12.74 -22.47
N GLY A 309 -43.93 -12.57 -21.61
CA GLY A 309 -45.23 -13.24 -21.74
C GLY A 309 -45.19 -14.73 -21.40
N PRO A 310 -46.29 -15.48 -21.71
CA PRO A 310 -46.40 -16.92 -21.41
C PRO A 310 -45.30 -17.73 -22.14
N LYS A 311 -44.66 -18.66 -21.37
CA LYS A 311 -43.55 -19.50 -21.85
C LYS A 311 -43.67 -20.91 -21.39
N THR A 312 -43.08 -21.84 -22.13
CA THR A 312 -42.96 -23.26 -21.72
C THR A 312 -41.99 -23.40 -20.55
N TYR A 313 -42.09 -24.52 -19.83
CA TYR A 313 -41.18 -24.83 -18.75
C TYR A 313 -39.68 -24.78 -19.20
N ARG A 314 -39.36 -25.36 -20.36
CA ARG A 314 -38.00 -25.36 -20.92
C ARG A 314 -37.47 -23.94 -21.15
N GLU A 315 -38.26 -23.11 -21.81
CA GLU A 315 -37.86 -21.70 -22.07
C GLU A 315 -37.66 -20.94 -20.76
N LEU A 316 -38.49 -21.18 -19.73
CA LEU A 316 -38.32 -20.53 -18.42
C LEU A 316 -37.08 -21.04 -17.68
N VAL A 317 -36.71 -22.31 -17.82
CA VAL A 317 -35.48 -22.87 -17.27
C VAL A 317 -34.26 -22.24 -17.94
N GLU A 318 -34.22 -22.17 -19.26
CA GLU A 318 -33.12 -21.56 -20.03
C GLU A 318 -32.94 -20.09 -19.69
N GLU A 319 -34.03 -19.35 -19.63
CA GLU A 319 -33.97 -17.93 -19.28
C GLU A 319 -33.57 -17.69 -17.81
N MET A 320 -34.09 -18.53 -16.89
CA MET A 320 -33.70 -18.45 -15.47
C MET A 320 -32.21 -18.70 -15.26
N LYS A 321 -31.59 -19.61 -15.97
CA LYS A 321 -30.16 -19.93 -15.90
C LYS A 321 -29.25 -18.74 -16.26
N LYS A 322 -29.74 -17.78 -17.05
CA LYS A 322 -29.02 -16.53 -17.35
C LYS A 322 -29.00 -15.59 -16.13
N HIS A 323 -29.93 -15.74 -15.22
CA HIS A 323 -30.09 -14.81 -14.08
C HIS A 323 -29.80 -15.44 -12.72
N ARG A 324 -29.79 -16.79 -12.62
CA ARG A 324 -29.64 -17.51 -11.35
C ARG A 324 -29.05 -18.91 -11.51
N ILE A 325 -28.36 -19.36 -10.49
CA ILE A 325 -27.87 -20.75 -10.38
C ILE A 325 -28.84 -21.51 -9.49
N VAL A 326 -29.82 -22.16 -10.10
CA VAL A 326 -30.86 -22.94 -9.40
C VAL A 326 -31.10 -24.27 -10.09
N LYS A 327 -31.51 -25.28 -9.34
CA LYS A 327 -31.91 -26.57 -9.92
C LYS A 327 -33.24 -26.41 -10.67
N ASP A 328 -33.39 -27.11 -11.80
CA ASP A 328 -34.60 -27.09 -12.61
C ASP A 328 -35.84 -27.45 -11.79
N THR A 329 -35.72 -28.43 -10.87
CA THR A 329 -36.79 -28.83 -9.92
C THR A 329 -37.26 -27.68 -9.03
N THR A 330 -36.37 -26.79 -8.65
CA THR A 330 -36.72 -25.59 -7.84
C THR A 330 -37.59 -24.62 -8.65
N ILE A 331 -37.32 -24.47 -9.93
CA ILE A 331 -38.13 -23.64 -10.84
C ILE A 331 -39.53 -24.28 -10.96
N LEU A 332 -39.60 -25.59 -11.16
CA LEU A 332 -40.87 -26.31 -11.27
C LEU A 332 -41.73 -26.16 -9.99
N ILE A 333 -41.14 -26.36 -8.80
CA ILE A 333 -41.81 -26.19 -7.53
C ILE A 333 -42.37 -24.77 -7.36
N ASN A 334 -41.60 -23.75 -7.74
CA ASN A 334 -42.08 -22.39 -7.65
C ASN A 334 -43.21 -22.09 -8.64
N LEU A 335 -43.21 -22.69 -9.84
CA LEU A 335 -44.29 -22.55 -10.82
C LEU A 335 -45.58 -23.24 -10.40
N GLN A 336 -45.58 -24.10 -9.37
CA GLN A 336 -46.76 -24.72 -8.79
C GLN A 336 -47.56 -23.78 -7.87
N ASP A 337 -47.02 -22.62 -7.54
CA ASP A 337 -47.74 -21.61 -6.75
C ASP A 337 -48.89 -21.01 -7.57
N LYS A 338 -50.09 -21.57 -7.41
CA LYS A 338 -51.31 -21.19 -8.14
C LYS A 338 -51.75 -19.74 -7.87
N LYS A 339 -51.24 -19.08 -6.82
CA LYS A 339 -51.54 -17.69 -6.53
C LYS A 339 -50.82 -16.76 -7.51
N LEU A 340 -49.67 -17.17 -7.99
CA LEU A 340 -48.79 -16.34 -8.85
C LEU A 340 -48.77 -16.83 -10.30
N PHE A 341 -48.89 -18.13 -10.53
CA PHE A 341 -48.73 -18.75 -11.84
C PHE A 341 -49.91 -19.67 -12.20
N LYS A 342 -50.22 -19.69 -13.50
CA LYS A 342 -51.20 -20.66 -14.07
C LYS A 342 -50.58 -21.35 -15.28
N LYS A 343 -50.86 -22.65 -15.44
CA LYS A 343 -50.52 -23.41 -16.63
C LYS A 343 -51.67 -23.30 -17.62
N LEU A 344 -51.39 -22.89 -18.84
CA LEU A 344 -52.34 -22.74 -19.95
C LEU A 344 -52.60 -24.11 -20.60
N SER A 345 -53.66 -24.20 -21.43
CA SER A 345 -54.05 -25.42 -22.15
C SER A 345 -52.97 -25.90 -23.14
N ASP A 346 -52.16 -25.02 -23.64
CA ASP A 346 -51.03 -25.28 -24.56
C ASP A 346 -49.71 -25.67 -23.83
N GLY A 347 -49.77 -25.85 -22.51
CA GLY A 347 -48.64 -26.25 -21.71
C GLY A 347 -47.69 -25.12 -21.25
N ARG A 348 -47.92 -23.87 -21.67
CA ARG A 348 -47.16 -22.68 -21.23
C ARG A 348 -47.58 -22.23 -19.85
N TYR A 349 -46.70 -21.58 -19.13
CA TYR A 349 -46.96 -20.91 -17.86
C TYR A 349 -47.16 -19.43 -18.06
N ALA A 350 -48.13 -18.85 -17.37
CA ALA A 350 -48.46 -17.43 -17.36
C ALA A 350 -48.67 -16.96 -15.92
N LEU A 351 -48.70 -15.63 -15.70
CA LEU A 351 -49.11 -15.09 -14.41
C LEU A 351 -50.61 -15.40 -14.16
N ALA A 352 -50.93 -15.76 -12.93
CA ALA A 352 -52.33 -15.76 -12.44
C ALA A 352 -52.74 -14.28 -12.38
N LYS A 353 -53.97 -14.01 -12.81
CA LYS A 353 -54.51 -12.64 -12.77
C LYS A 353 -54.71 -12.17 -11.33
#